data_91ccc00f085590f872ae88f966f0819c
#
_entry.id   91ccc00f085590f872ae88f966f0819c
#
_cell.length_a   1.000
_cell.length_b   1.000
_cell.length_c   1.000
_cell.angle_alpha   90.00
_cell.angle_beta   90.00
_cell.angle_gamma   90.00
#
_symmetry.space_group_name_H-M   'P 1'
#
loop_
_entity.id
_entity.type
_entity.pdbx_description
1 polymer ?
#
loop_
_entity_poly.entity_id
_entity_poly.type
_entity_poly.pdbx_seq_one_letter_code
_entity_poly.pdbx_strand_id
1 'polypeptide(L)'
;KAARIGSAAGMLKEEMRILGSLTMEAAAHTDVSAGGALAVDRERFSDYITEKILAHPLIQVIHQRVDEIPQGKTIIASGPLTESHLAESIQRLCGAQYLSFFDAAAPIVTFESLDGLTVTGVWNADLSRIEF
;
A
#
# COMPACT_ATOMS: atom_id res chain seq x y z
N LYS A 1 -7.47 -7.21 -4.90
CA LYS A 1 -8.74 -6.47 -4.65
C LYS A 1 -9.50 -6.32 -5.95
N ALA A 2 -10.85 -6.17 -5.89
CA ALA A 2 -11.72 -6.16 -7.05
C ALA A 2 -11.27 -5.16 -8.14
N ALA A 3 -11.28 -5.62 -9.40
CA ALA A 3 -11.04 -4.82 -10.58
C ALA A 3 -12.33 -4.47 -11.32
N ARG A 4 -13.46 -5.05 -10.93
CA ARG A 4 -14.74 -4.87 -11.62
C ARG A 4 -15.29 -3.46 -11.38
N ILE A 5 -15.64 -2.77 -12.46
CA ILE A 5 -16.24 -1.39 -12.43
C ILE A 5 -17.51 -1.34 -11.55
N GLY A 6 -18.25 -2.42 -11.42
CA GLY A 6 -19.43 -2.50 -10.56
C GLY A 6 -19.16 -2.50 -9.05
N SER A 7 -17.92 -2.36 -8.62
CA SER A 7 -17.54 -2.23 -7.22
C SER A 7 -16.90 -0.87 -6.95
N ALA A 8 -17.07 -0.33 -5.74
CA ALA A 8 -16.45 0.95 -5.35
C ALA A 8 -14.93 0.95 -5.58
N ALA A 9 -14.26 -0.17 -5.25
CA ALA A 9 -12.83 -0.31 -5.47
C ALA A 9 -12.45 -0.37 -6.97
N GLY A 10 -13.31 -0.91 -7.81
CA GLY A 10 -13.10 -0.93 -9.25
C GLY A 10 -13.34 0.43 -9.88
N MET A 11 -14.37 1.14 -9.42
CA MET A 11 -14.68 2.50 -9.88
C MET A 11 -13.53 3.48 -9.55
N LEU A 12 -13.02 3.44 -8.31
CA LEU A 12 -11.85 4.24 -7.92
C LEU A 12 -10.63 3.98 -8.84
N LYS A 13 -10.37 2.72 -9.19
CA LYS A 13 -9.28 2.39 -10.11
C LYS A 13 -9.49 2.97 -11.51
N GLU A 14 -10.72 2.95 -11.98
CA GLU A 14 -11.06 3.54 -13.28
C GLU A 14 -10.90 5.05 -13.28
N GLU A 15 -11.33 5.72 -12.22
CA GLU A 15 -11.08 7.16 -12.02
C GLU A 15 -9.59 7.48 -12.02
N MET A 16 -8.79 6.70 -11.28
CA MET A 16 -7.34 6.85 -11.29
C MET A 16 -6.74 6.64 -12.69
N ARG A 17 -7.25 5.67 -13.44
CA ARG A 17 -6.81 5.40 -14.83
C ARG A 17 -7.11 6.58 -15.73
N ILE A 18 -8.31 7.16 -15.66
CA ILE A 18 -8.72 8.34 -16.44
C ILE A 18 -7.84 9.55 -16.09
N LEU A 19 -7.44 9.68 -14.83
CA LEU A 19 -6.53 10.74 -14.36
C LEU A 19 -5.06 10.50 -14.73
N GLY A 20 -4.74 9.44 -15.45
CA GLY A 20 -3.37 9.14 -15.88
C GLY A 20 -2.45 8.66 -14.76
N SER A 21 -3.00 7.93 -13.78
CA SER A 21 -2.20 7.40 -12.66
C SER A 21 -1.12 6.45 -13.13
N LEU A 22 0.13 6.75 -12.79
CA LEU A 22 1.28 5.89 -13.06
C LEU A 22 1.12 4.48 -12.44
N THR A 23 0.52 4.40 -11.27
CA THR A 23 0.23 3.11 -10.61
C THR A 23 -0.76 2.27 -11.42
N MET A 24 -1.77 2.88 -12.03
CA MET A 24 -2.71 2.15 -12.87
C MET A 24 -2.12 1.78 -14.23
N GLU A 25 -1.27 2.62 -14.79
CA GLU A 25 -0.49 2.33 -15.99
C GLU A 25 0.43 1.12 -15.74
N ALA A 26 1.21 1.14 -14.67
CA ALA A 26 2.08 0.04 -14.27
C ALA A 26 1.29 -1.26 -14.04
N ALA A 27 0.14 -1.17 -13.35
CA ALA A 27 -0.71 -2.33 -13.12
C ALA A 27 -1.22 -2.96 -14.41
N ALA A 28 -1.56 -2.15 -15.42
CA ALA A 28 -2.01 -2.66 -16.71
C ALA A 28 -0.89 -3.35 -17.51
N HIS A 29 0.38 -2.96 -17.33
CA HIS A 29 1.54 -3.57 -18.00
C HIS A 29 2.07 -4.82 -17.29
N THR A 30 1.69 -5.04 -16.06
CA THR A 30 2.26 -6.09 -15.20
C THR A 30 1.22 -6.98 -14.55
N ASP A 31 -0.02 -6.92 -15.07
CA ASP A 31 -1.12 -7.72 -14.56
C ASP A 31 -0.86 -9.22 -14.73
N VAL A 32 -1.37 -9.97 -13.77
CA VAL A 32 -1.37 -11.43 -13.78
C VAL A 32 -2.79 -11.96 -13.55
N SER A 33 -3.08 -13.10 -14.12
CA SER A 33 -4.42 -13.68 -14.04
C SER A 33 -4.80 -14.00 -12.60
N ALA A 34 -5.85 -13.34 -12.10
CA ALA A 34 -6.34 -13.51 -10.73
C ALA A 34 -7.90 -13.43 -10.65
N GLY A 35 -8.58 -13.94 -11.66
CA GLY A 35 -10.04 -13.94 -11.73
C GLY A 35 -10.62 -12.52 -11.78
N GLY A 36 -11.43 -12.14 -10.79
CA GLY A 36 -12.02 -10.81 -10.70
C GLY A 36 -11.21 -9.78 -9.90
N ALA A 37 -10.00 -10.13 -9.47
CA ALA A 37 -9.11 -9.24 -8.74
C ALA A 37 -8.06 -8.64 -9.67
N LEU A 38 -7.61 -7.43 -9.35
CA LEU A 38 -6.38 -6.87 -9.92
C LEU A 38 -5.20 -7.42 -9.13
N ALA A 39 -4.39 -8.23 -9.77
CA ALA A 39 -3.11 -8.71 -9.29
C ALA A 39 -2.01 -8.36 -10.27
N VAL A 40 -0.82 -8.12 -9.79
CA VAL A 40 0.33 -7.73 -10.60
C VAL A 40 1.54 -8.57 -10.22
N ASP A 41 2.44 -8.77 -11.17
CA ASP A 41 3.78 -9.24 -10.88
C ASP A 41 4.53 -8.16 -10.09
N ARG A 42 4.96 -8.51 -8.89
CA ARG A 42 5.52 -7.55 -7.93
C ARG A 42 6.81 -6.89 -8.44
N GLU A 43 7.70 -7.69 -9.02
CA GLU A 43 9.00 -7.20 -9.47
C GLU A 43 8.82 -6.32 -10.70
N ARG A 44 8.13 -6.80 -11.72
CA ARG A 44 7.84 -6.05 -12.93
C ARG A 44 7.09 -4.74 -12.64
N PHE A 45 6.15 -4.74 -11.69
CA PHE A 45 5.42 -3.55 -11.27
C PHE A 45 6.34 -2.50 -10.64
N SER A 46 7.24 -2.93 -9.75
CA SER A 46 8.22 -2.07 -9.12
C SER A 46 9.19 -1.48 -10.13
N ASP A 47 9.71 -2.31 -11.01
CA ASP A 47 10.67 -1.90 -12.05
C ASP A 47 10.04 -0.89 -13.00
N TYR A 48 8.83 -1.15 -13.48
CA TYR A 48 8.11 -0.23 -14.36
C TYR A 48 7.97 1.17 -13.78
N ILE A 49 7.53 1.26 -12.51
CA ILE A 49 7.38 2.55 -11.81
C ILE A 49 8.74 3.22 -11.63
N THR A 50 9.75 2.46 -11.22
CA THR A 50 11.11 2.96 -11.00
C THR A 50 11.71 3.54 -12.28
N GLU A 51 11.61 2.83 -13.37
CA GLU A 51 12.09 3.31 -14.68
C GLU A 51 11.41 4.62 -15.10
N LYS A 52 10.10 4.70 -14.98
CA LYS A 52 9.34 5.92 -15.32
C LYS A 52 9.75 7.12 -14.45
N ILE A 53 9.95 6.90 -13.15
CA ILE A 53 10.36 7.95 -12.22
C ILE A 53 11.79 8.42 -12.54
N LEU A 54 12.72 7.49 -12.73
CA LEU A 54 14.12 7.81 -13.01
C LEU A 54 14.31 8.48 -14.38
N ALA A 55 13.47 8.14 -15.36
CA ALA A 55 13.49 8.77 -16.69
C ALA A 55 12.90 10.20 -16.70
N HIS A 56 12.20 10.62 -15.63
CA HIS A 56 11.51 11.89 -15.64
C HIS A 56 12.46 13.07 -15.33
N PRO A 57 12.60 14.07 -16.21
CA PRO A 57 13.63 15.09 -16.10
C PRO A 57 13.49 16.04 -14.90
N LEU A 58 12.31 16.11 -14.29
CA LEU A 58 12.03 16.97 -13.16
C LEU A 58 12.01 16.23 -11.82
N ILE A 59 12.34 14.94 -11.80
CA ILE A 59 12.34 14.13 -10.59
C ILE A 59 13.77 13.77 -10.22
N GLN A 60 14.16 14.08 -9.00
CA GLN A 60 15.39 13.60 -8.40
C GLN A 60 15.05 12.61 -7.29
N VAL A 61 15.47 11.36 -7.45
CA VAL A 61 15.29 10.33 -6.43
C VAL A 61 16.48 10.35 -5.47
N ILE A 62 16.19 10.45 -4.18
CA ILE A 62 17.21 10.47 -3.12
C ILE A 62 16.91 9.31 -2.17
N HIS A 63 17.83 8.37 -2.07
CA HIS A 63 17.73 7.22 -1.16
C HIS A 63 18.43 7.56 0.16
N GLN A 64 17.67 8.13 1.10
CA GLN A 64 18.19 8.44 2.42
C GLN A 64 17.11 8.28 3.48
N ARG A 65 17.54 8.07 4.72
CA ARG A 65 16.66 8.16 5.87
C ARG A 65 16.27 9.62 6.10
N VAL A 66 15.00 9.85 6.39
CA VAL A 66 14.46 11.18 6.71
C VAL A 66 13.87 11.14 8.12
N ASP A 67 14.52 11.81 9.05
CA ASP A 67 14.10 11.88 10.46
C ASP A 67 13.29 13.13 10.77
N GLU A 68 13.44 14.19 9.98
CA GLU A 68 12.74 15.46 10.15
C GLU A 68 12.07 15.90 8.85
N ILE A 69 10.96 16.61 8.98
CA ILE A 69 10.22 17.13 7.82
C ILE A 69 11.05 18.23 7.14
N PRO A 70 11.38 18.08 5.85
CA PRO A 70 12.11 19.10 5.11
C PRO A 70 11.33 20.40 5.03
N GLN A 71 12.06 21.53 4.93
CA GLN A 71 11.42 22.82 4.70
C GLN A 71 10.86 22.91 3.28
N GLY A 72 9.73 23.59 3.14
CA GLY A 72 9.09 23.81 1.84
C GLY A 72 7.81 22.99 1.65
N LYS A 73 7.40 22.82 0.39
CA LYS A 73 6.21 22.02 0.05
C LYS A 73 6.57 20.54 0.14
N THR A 74 6.01 19.86 1.11
CA THR A 74 6.34 18.46 1.42
C THR A 74 5.08 17.60 1.40
N ILE A 75 5.17 16.42 0.80
CA ILE A 75 4.17 15.36 0.89
C ILE A 75 4.81 14.20 1.65
N ILE A 76 4.18 13.80 2.77
CA ILE A 76 4.60 12.65 3.55
C ILE A 76 3.68 11.49 3.20
N ALA A 77 4.22 10.46 2.56
CA ALA A 77 3.49 9.28 2.11
C ALA A 77 4.15 7.97 2.57
N SER A 78 4.79 8.00 3.74
CA SER A 78 5.55 6.88 4.31
C SER A 78 4.68 5.73 4.86
N GLY A 79 3.37 5.97 5.02
CA GLY A 79 2.42 4.94 5.42
C GLY A 79 2.42 4.61 6.92
N PRO A 80 1.74 3.51 7.32
CA PRO A 80 1.49 3.20 8.73
C PRO A 80 2.73 2.73 9.51
N LEU A 81 3.79 2.33 8.82
CA LEU A 81 5.06 1.90 9.43
C LEU A 81 6.11 3.02 9.42
N THR A 82 5.66 4.28 9.45
CA THR A 82 6.55 5.44 9.57
C THR A 82 7.41 5.33 10.81
N GLU A 83 8.71 5.44 10.63
CA GLU A 83 9.69 5.29 11.68
C GLU A 83 9.56 6.38 12.74
N SER A 84 9.88 6.04 14.01
CA SER A 84 9.59 6.85 15.20
C SER A 84 10.04 8.31 15.11
N HIS A 85 11.26 8.57 14.64
CA HIS A 85 11.79 9.95 14.57
C HIS A 85 10.98 10.84 13.60
N LEU A 86 10.64 10.33 12.41
CA LEU A 86 9.78 11.05 11.48
C LEU A 86 8.36 11.19 12.03
N ALA A 87 7.82 10.16 12.68
CA ALA A 87 6.51 10.21 13.33
C ALA A 87 6.46 11.29 14.43
N GLU A 88 7.49 11.41 15.25
CA GLU A 88 7.61 12.48 16.26
C GLU A 88 7.70 13.87 15.61
N SER A 89 8.41 14.00 14.49
CA SER A 89 8.48 15.24 13.74
C SER A 89 7.11 15.66 13.19
N ILE A 90 6.34 14.70 12.66
CA ILE A 90 4.96 14.93 12.20
C ILE A 90 4.06 15.34 13.38
N GLN A 91 4.18 14.64 14.51
CA GLN A 91 3.39 14.91 15.72
C GLN A 91 3.64 16.32 16.24
N ARG A 92 4.89 16.75 16.29
CA ARG A 92 5.25 18.13 16.69
C ARG A 92 4.64 19.18 15.77
N LEU A 93 4.64 18.92 14.45
CA LEU A 93 4.05 19.83 13.46
C LEU A 93 2.53 19.93 13.59
N CYS A 94 1.86 18.80 13.82
CA CYS A 94 0.40 18.74 13.94
C CYS A 94 -0.12 19.23 15.29
N GLY A 95 0.74 19.39 16.31
CA GLY A 95 0.33 19.73 17.66
C GLY A 95 -0.51 18.64 18.36
N ALA A 96 -0.52 17.43 17.82
CA ALA A 96 -1.30 16.33 18.33
C ALA A 96 -0.54 15.58 19.45
N GLN A 97 -1.22 15.24 20.54
CA GLN A 97 -0.62 14.44 21.61
C GLN A 97 -0.37 12.98 21.18
N TYR A 98 -1.14 12.49 20.21
CA TYR A 98 -1.04 11.11 19.73
C TYR A 98 -1.17 11.06 18.21
N LEU A 99 -0.24 10.40 17.57
CA LEU A 99 -0.34 9.98 16.18
C LEU A 99 -0.57 8.47 16.18
N SER A 100 -1.75 8.04 15.75
CA SER A 100 -2.07 6.62 15.68
C SER A 100 -1.93 6.13 14.26
N PHE A 101 -1.05 5.18 14.04
CA PHE A 101 -0.93 4.46 12.78
C PHE A 101 -1.59 3.09 12.95
N PHE A 102 -2.44 2.73 12.01
CA PHE A 102 -3.06 1.42 11.97
C PHE A 102 -2.52 0.64 10.80
N ASP A 103 -1.87 -0.48 11.07
CA ASP A 103 -1.57 -1.47 10.06
C ASP A 103 -2.79 -2.37 9.90
N ALA A 104 -3.43 -2.31 8.73
CA ALA A 104 -4.57 -3.13 8.38
C ALA A 104 -4.17 -4.50 7.81
N ALA A 105 -2.89 -4.86 7.86
CA ALA A 105 -2.45 -6.18 7.46
C ALA A 105 -2.91 -7.22 8.49
N ALA A 106 -3.73 -8.17 8.06
CA ALA A 106 -4.07 -9.31 8.91
C ALA A 106 -2.80 -10.13 9.20
N PRO A 107 -2.52 -10.45 10.47
CA PRO A 107 -1.37 -11.29 10.79
C PRO A 107 -1.54 -12.68 10.15
N ILE A 108 -0.53 -13.11 9.41
CA ILE A 108 -0.48 -14.46 8.84
C ILE A 108 0.37 -15.29 9.79
N VAL A 109 -0.24 -16.28 10.40
CA VAL A 109 0.42 -17.22 11.31
C VAL A 109 0.35 -18.63 10.74
N THR A 110 1.32 -19.47 11.04
CA THR A 110 1.25 -20.89 10.67
C THR A 110 0.28 -21.62 11.61
N PHE A 111 -0.36 -22.67 11.12
CA PHE A 111 -1.29 -23.46 11.91
C PHE A 111 -0.64 -24.02 13.18
N GLU A 112 0.62 -24.42 13.09
CA GLU A 112 1.41 -24.98 14.20
C GLU A 112 1.71 -23.94 15.29
N SER A 113 1.63 -22.65 14.99
CA SER A 113 1.83 -21.56 15.94
C SER A 113 0.59 -21.24 16.78
N LEU A 114 -0.54 -21.89 16.50
CA LEU A 114 -1.81 -21.71 17.20
C LEU A 114 -1.89 -22.66 18.40
N ASP A 115 -1.48 -22.20 19.55
CA ASP A 115 -1.53 -22.96 20.81
C ASP A 115 -2.94 -22.91 21.40
N GLY A 116 -3.78 -23.91 21.11
CA GLY A 116 -5.06 -24.16 21.80
C GLY A 116 -6.08 -23.02 21.81
N LEU A 117 -5.87 -21.96 21.01
CA LEU A 117 -6.77 -20.84 20.89
C LEU A 117 -8.00 -21.22 20.07
N THR A 118 -9.16 -21.00 20.65
CA THR A 118 -10.42 -21.07 19.87
C THR A 118 -10.45 -19.86 18.94
N VAL A 119 -10.13 -20.08 17.68
CA VAL A 119 -10.21 -19.06 16.66
C VAL A 119 -11.67 -18.92 16.24
N THR A 120 -12.32 -17.85 16.65
CA THR A 120 -13.64 -17.47 16.14
C THR A 120 -13.42 -16.57 14.93
N GLY A 121 -13.39 -17.16 13.74
CA GLY A 121 -13.24 -16.42 12.49
C GLY A 121 -14.39 -16.75 11.52
N VAL A 122 -14.65 -15.85 10.60
CA VAL A 122 -15.57 -16.11 9.49
C VAL A 122 -14.81 -16.89 8.43
N TRP A 123 -15.22 -18.12 8.19
CA TRP A 123 -14.73 -18.92 7.07
C TRP A 123 -15.25 -18.34 5.76
N ASN A 124 -14.37 -17.90 4.91
CA ASN A 124 -14.72 -17.64 3.53
C ASN A 124 -14.47 -18.95 2.73
N ALA A 125 -15.52 -19.60 2.32
CA ALA A 125 -15.46 -20.94 1.73
C ALA A 125 -14.61 -21.05 0.45
N ASP A 126 -14.31 -19.94 -0.19
CA ASP A 126 -13.50 -19.88 -1.42
C ASP A 126 -11.99 -19.72 -1.19
N LEU A 127 -11.59 -19.55 0.05
CA LEU A 127 -10.21 -19.24 0.30
C LEU A 127 -9.71 -20.07 1.46
N SER A 128 -9.11 -21.05 1.49
CA SER A 128 -8.34 -21.70 2.57
C SER A 128 -7.64 -20.66 3.53
N ARG A 129 -8.34 -19.62 3.87
CA ARG A 129 -7.89 -18.45 4.61
C ARG A 129 -8.81 -18.23 5.79
N ILE A 130 -8.25 -18.20 6.98
CA ILE A 130 -8.92 -17.75 8.21
C ILE A 130 -8.65 -16.24 8.30
N GLU A 131 -9.73 -15.43 8.26
CA GLU A 131 -9.64 -14.00 8.60
C GLU A 131 -10.10 -13.85 10.05
N PHE A 132 -9.27 -13.18 10.86
CA PHE A 132 -9.51 -12.93 12.29
C PHE A 132 -10.19 -11.57 12.47
#